data_d0e9b814e62abad575e995680f386234
#
_entry.id   d0e9b814e62abad575e995680f386234
#
_cell.length_a   1.000
_cell.length_b   1.000
_cell.length_c   1.000
_cell.angle_alpha   90.00
_cell.angle_beta   90.00
_cell.angle_gamma   90.00
#
_symmetry.space_group_name_H-M   'P 1'
#
loop_
_entity.id
_entity.type
_entity.pdbx_description
1 polymer ?
#
loop_
_entity_poly.entity_id
_entity_poly.type
_entity_poly.pdbx_seq_one_letter_code
_entity_poly.pdbx_strand_id
1 'polypeptide(L)'
;KPTSFTIGICSNTEITARINESPEATYFKLKVNEAEIERIVLHYTSQTNKPFVVDANQGFTSKEKAKEWAEKLHEMGVQYFEQPFDKDDFSSHAWLKSVVQIPIIADESFQKVEDLDEVEQAFDGINVKIIKSGGLLESRAALYKAKAKNLITILGCMSGSTVSINAASTLSSLADFVDLDGKFLIK
;
A
#
# COMPACT_ATOMS: atom_id res chain seq x y z
N LYS A 1 1.23 16.62 -0.38
CA LYS A 1 2.07 15.52 -0.87
C LYS A 1 1.46 14.96 -2.14
N PRO A 2 2.25 14.45 -3.11
CA PRO A 2 1.74 13.74 -4.28
C PRO A 2 1.04 12.45 -3.85
N THR A 3 0.04 12.03 -4.64
CA THR A 3 -0.61 10.72 -4.49
C THR A 3 0.00 9.70 -5.43
N SER A 4 -0.05 8.42 -5.07
CA SER A 4 0.19 7.32 -6.02
C SER A 4 -0.86 7.31 -7.13
N PHE A 5 -0.57 6.60 -8.20
CA PHE A 5 -1.54 6.21 -9.21
C PHE A 5 -1.59 4.68 -9.27
N THR A 6 -2.75 4.10 -9.03
CA THR A 6 -2.91 2.65 -8.89
C THR A 6 -3.07 1.97 -10.25
N ILE A 7 -2.28 0.92 -10.45
CA ILE A 7 -2.43 -0.04 -11.56
C ILE A 7 -2.91 -1.36 -10.94
N GLY A 8 -4.13 -1.78 -11.29
CA GLY A 8 -4.71 -3.03 -10.85
C GLY A 8 -4.06 -4.25 -11.54
N ILE A 9 -4.44 -5.44 -11.10
CA ILE A 9 -4.07 -6.69 -11.80
C ILE A 9 -4.80 -6.68 -13.14
N CYS A 10 -4.05 -6.48 -14.22
CA CYS A 10 -4.57 -6.37 -15.59
C CYS A 10 -3.54 -6.85 -16.62
N SER A 11 -3.88 -6.83 -17.90
CA SER A 11 -2.97 -7.24 -18.98
C SER A 11 -1.80 -6.30 -19.14
N ASN A 12 -0.71 -6.76 -19.76
CA ASN A 12 0.47 -5.92 -20.05
C ASN A 12 0.12 -4.69 -20.89
N THR A 13 -0.79 -4.82 -21.85
CA THR A 13 -1.27 -3.70 -22.67
C THR A 13 -1.96 -2.63 -21.82
N GLU A 14 -2.78 -3.06 -20.86
CA GLU A 14 -3.47 -2.14 -19.94
C GLU A 14 -2.49 -1.48 -18.97
N ILE A 15 -1.48 -2.20 -18.46
CA ILE A 15 -0.42 -1.61 -17.63
C ILE A 15 0.26 -0.47 -18.39
N THR A 16 0.69 -0.72 -19.65
CA THR A 16 1.31 0.29 -20.50
C THR A 16 0.38 1.48 -20.74
N ALA A 17 -0.91 1.23 -21.01
CA ALA A 17 -1.91 2.29 -21.18
C ALA A 17 -2.04 3.16 -19.93
N ARG A 18 -2.13 2.55 -18.74
CA ARG A 18 -2.23 3.26 -17.46
C ARG A 18 -1.01 4.12 -17.14
N ILE A 19 0.19 3.64 -17.46
CA ILE A 19 1.42 4.43 -17.32
C ILE A 19 1.35 5.68 -18.20
N ASN A 20 0.93 5.52 -19.46
CA ASN A 20 0.85 6.62 -20.44
C ASN A 20 -0.30 7.61 -20.14
N GLU A 21 -1.42 7.15 -19.57
CA GLU A 21 -2.54 7.99 -19.13
C GLU A 21 -2.18 8.89 -17.93
N SER A 22 -1.10 8.58 -17.22
CA SER A 22 -0.71 9.29 -15.99
C SER A 22 0.73 9.81 -16.04
N PRO A 23 1.06 10.69 -17.02
CA PRO A 23 2.41 11.23 -17.18
C PRO A 23 2.85 12.05 -15.96
N GLU A 24 1.91 12.67 -15.24
CA GLU A 24 2.14 13.49 -14.05
C GLU A 24 2.31 12.67 -12.76
N ALA A 25 2.04 11.35 -12.80
CA ALA A 25 2.22 10.50 -11.62
C ALA A 25 3.69 10.50 -11.20
N THR A 26 3.95 10.82 -9.94
CA THR A 26 5.30 10.83 -9.37
C THR A 26 5.74 9.44 -8.92
N TYR A 27 4.80 8.57 -8.59
CA TYR A 27 4.99 7.16 -8.32
C TYR A 27 3.69 6.37 -8.53
N PHE A 28 3.84 5.07 -8.73
CA PHE A 28 2.70 4.16 -8.96
C PHE A 28 2.52 3.19 -7.80
N LYS A 29 1.29 2.72 -7.61
CA LYS A 29 0.97 1.59 -6.74
C LYS A 29 0.55 0.41 -7.61
N LEU A 30 1.32 -0.68 -7.59
CA LEU A 30 1.04 -1.90 -8.34
C LEU A 30 0.27 -2.87 -7.46
N LYS A 31 -0.94 -3.23 -7.87
CA LYS A 31 -1.67 -4.34 -7.24
C LYS A 31 -1.19 -5.65 -7.83
N VAL A 32 -0.90 -6.61 -6.94
CA VAL A 32 -0.33 -7.90 -7.31
C VAL A 32 -0.98 -9.03 -6.50
N ASN A 33 -0.70 -10.24 -6.90
CA ASN A 33 -0.87 -11.45 -6.10
C ASN A 33 0.30 -12.39 -6.39
N GLU A 34 0.35 -13.51 -5.69
CA GLU A 34 1.43 -14.50 -5.80
C GLU A 34 1.63 -15.04 -7.24
N ALA A 35 0.56 -15.13 -8.04
CA ALA A 35 0.63 -15.65 -9.41
C ALA A 35 1.09 -14.59 -10.43
N GLU A 36 0.79 -13.32 -10.20
CA GLU A 36 0.92 -12.26 -11.19
C GLU A 36 2.07 -11.27 -10.91
N ILE A 37 2.65 -11.29 -9.72
CA ILE A 37 3.64 -10.29 -9.31
C ILE A 37 4.84 -10.24 -10.26
N GLU A 38 5.36 -11.37 -10.68
CA GLU A 38 6.50 -11.43 -11.60
C GLU A 38 6.19 -10.73 -12.92
N ARG A 39 5.08 -11.10 -13.54
CA ARG A 39 4.66 -10.52 -14.82
C ARG A 39 4.43 -9.02 -14.70
N ILE A 40 3.71 -8.58 -13.66
CA ILE A 40 3.33 -7.18 -13.48
C ILE A 40 4.57 -6.32 -13.21
N VAL A 41 5.43 -6.73 -12.27
CA VAL A 41 6.62 -5.96 -11.88
C VAL A 41 7.62 -5.89 -13.04
N LEU A 42 7.93 -7.02 -13.68
CA LEU A 42 8.87 -7.04 -14.81
C LEU A 42 8.35 -6.24 -16.00
N HIS A 43 7.05 -6.32 -16.30
CA HIS A 43 6.48 -5.51 -17.38
C HIS A 43 6.52 -4.02 -17.01
N TYR A 44 6.10 -3.63 -15.81
CA TYR A 44 6.13 -2.23 -15.35
C TYR A 44 7.54 -1.64 -15.48
N THR A 45 8.56 -2.31 -14.94
CA THR A 45 9.95 -1.84 -14.95
C THR A 45 10.56 -1.79 -16.36
N SER A 46 10.03 -2.57 -17.32
CA SER A 46 10.42 -2.46 -18.72
C SER A 46 9.84 -1.23 -19.43
N GLN A 47 8.75 -0.65 -18.91
CA GLN A 47 8.04 0.48 -19.54
C GLN A 47 8.44 1.84 -18.94
N THR A 48 8.88 1.88 -17.68
CA THR A 48 9.18 3.15 -17.01
C THR A 48 10.16 2.95 -15.85
N ASN A 49 10.92 4.01 -15.54
CA ASN A 49 11.79 4.10 -14.36
C ASN A 49 11.12 4.86 -13.19
N LYS A 50 9.83 5.18 -13.27
CA LYS A 50 9.15 5.87 -12.19
C LYS A 50 9.10 5.00 -10.94
N PRO A 51 9.28 5.57 -9.74
CA PRO A 51 9.16 4.83 -8.49
C PRO A 51 7.79 4.14 -8.36
N PHE A 52 7.75 3.03 -7.66
CA PHE A 52 6.51 2.32 -7.39
C PHE A 52 6.52 1.69 -6.00
N VAL A 53 5.34 1.34 -5.54
CA VAL A 53 5.09 0.56 -4.32
C VAL A 53 4.20 -0.63 -4.68
N VAL A 54 4.15 -1.64 -3.84
CA VAL A 54 3.44 -2.88 -4.15
C VAL A 54 2.40 -3.18 -3.08
N ASP A 55 1.19 -3.50 -3.52
CA ASP A 55 0.06 -3.90 -2.69
C ASP A 55 -0.45 -5.27 -3.13
N ALA A 56 -0.33 -6.26 -2.25
CA ALA A 56 -0.73 -7.63 -2.54
C ALA A 56 -2.19 -7.93 -2.19
N ASN A 57 -2.89 -7.07 -1.46
CA ASN A 57 -4.28 -7.28 -1.03
C ASN A 57 -4.54 -8.72 -0.55
N GLN A 58 -3.69 -9.23 0.36
CA GLN A 58 -3.76 -10.59 0.91
C GLN A 58 -3.49 -11.71 -0.13
N GLY A 59 -2.83 -11.40 -1.22
CA GLY A 59 -2.70 -12.29 -2.39
C GLY A 59 -1.59 -13.33 -2.33
N PHE A 60 -0.89 -13.50 -1.19
CA PHE A 60 0.14 -14.51 -1.00
C PHE A 60 -0.31 -15.58 0.00
N THR A 61 -0.02 -16.83 -0.36
CA THR A 61 -0.21 -18.00 0.50
C THR A 61 1.13 -18.65 0.89
N SER A 62 2.16 -18.50 0.06
CA SER A 62 3.51 -19.00 0.32
C SER A 62 4.36 -17.93 1.00
N LYS A 63 4.86 -18.24 2.20
CA LYS A 63 5.82 -17.39 2.92
C LYS A 63 7.13 -17.24 2.18
N GLU A 64 7.61 -18.31 1.57
CA GLU A 64 8.85 -18.35 0.82
C GLU A 64 8.79 -17.43 -0.41
N LYS A 65 7.68 -17.48 -1.16
CA LYS A 65 7.48 -16.59 -2.30
C LYS A 65 7.32 -15.13 -1.87
N ALA A 66 6.59 -14.88 -0.79
CA ALA A 66 6.46 -13.52 -0.26
C ALA A 66 7.83 -12.95 0.16
N LYS A 67 8.68 -13.76 0.82
CA LYS A 67 10.05 -13.38 1.17
C LYS A 67 10.90 -13.13 -0.07
N GLU A 68 10.91 -14.05 -1.04
CA GLU A 68 11.66 -13.90 -2.28
C GLU A 68 11.31 -12.58 -2.99
N TRP A 69 10.02 -12.27 -3.11
CA TRP A 69 9.58 -11.04 -3.73
C TRP A 69 9.87 -9.80 -2.89
N ALA A 70 9.73 -9.87 -1.59
CA ALA A 70 10.09 -8.77 -0.69
C ALA A 70 11.58 -8.39 -0.83
N GLU A 71 12.48 -9.38 -0.94
CA GLU A 71 13.91 -9.16 -1.19
C GLU A 71 14.15 -8.52 -2.57
N LYS A 72 13.55 -9.04 -3.65
CA LYS A 72 13.65 -8.46 -5.00
C LYS A 72 13.11 -7.03 -5.06
N LEU A 73 11.97 -6.76 -4.42
CA LEU A 73 11.38 -5.42 -4.36
C LEU A 73 12.28 -4.44 -3.61
N HIS A 74 12.92 -4.88 -2.53
CA HIS A 74 13.90 -4.07 -1.81
C HIS A 74 15.10 -3.71 -2.71
N GLU A 75 15.66 -4.68 -3.43
CA GLU A 75 16.76 -4.44 -4.38
C GLU A 75 16.39 -3.48 -5.52
N MET A 76 15.11 -3.48 -5.93
CA MET A 76 14.56 -2.52 -6.91
C MET A 76 14.30 -1.12 -6.32
N GLY A 77 14.50 -0.90 -5.02
CA GLY A 77 14.26 0.37 -4.34
C GLY A 77 12.78 0.66 -4.04
N VAL A 78 11.93 -0.36 -4.04
CA VAL A 78 10.52 -0.25 -3.65
C VAL A 78 10.41 0.14 -2.18
N GLN A 79 9.57 1.15 -1.87
CA GLN A 79 9.55 1.77 -0.55
C GLN A 79 8.82 0.94 0.50
N TYR A 80 7.84 0.13 0.11
CA TYR A 80 7.09 -0.76 0.99
C TYR A 80 6.35 -1.86 0.22
N PHE A 81 6.02 -2.92 0.95
CA PHE A 81 5.18 -4.03 0.49
C PHE A 81 3.94 -4.13 1.39
N GLU A 82 2.75 -3.89 0.81
CA GLU A 82 1.49 -3.76 1.54
C GLU A 82 0.72 -5.08 1.53
N GLN A 83 0.24 -5.50 2.70
CA GLN A 83 -0.67 -6.61 3.01
C GLN A 83 -0.41 -7.89 2.20
N PRO A 84 0.75 -8.54 2.34
CA PRO A 84 1.06 -9.76 1.57
C PRO A 84 0.15 -10.94 1.90
N PHE A 85 -0.17 -11.20 3.17
CA PHE A 85 -0.96 -12.35 3.63
C PHE A 85 -2.37 -11.97 4.07
N ASP A 86 -3.18 -12.99 4.40
CA ASP A 86 -4.51 -12.81 4.99
C ASP A 86 -4.45 -11.86 6.20
N LYS A 87 -5.48 -11.02 6.34
CA LYS A 87 -5.54 -9.96 7.37
C LYS A 87 -5.46 -10.48 8.80
N ASP A 88 -5.86 -11.73 9.04
CA ASP A 88 -5.86 -12.36 10.36
C ASP A 88 -4.57 -13.17 10.62
N ASP A 89 -3.70 -13.33 9.63
CA ASP A 89 -2.42 -14.05 9.76
C ASP A 89 -1.26 -13.13 10.22
N PHE A 90 -1.38 -12.60 11.43
CA PHE A 90 -0.32 -11.79 12.05
C PHE A 90 1.01 -12.52 12.19
N SER A 91 0.95 -13.84 12.36
CA SER A 91 2.16 -14.66 12.54
C SER A 91 3.05 -14.67 11.30
N SER A 92 2.45 -14.80 10.11
CA SER A 92 3.18 -14.76 8.85
C SER A 92 3.72 -13.37 8.54
N HIS A 93 2.98 -12.31 8.85
CA HIS A 93 3.44 -10.93 8.70
C HIS A 93 4.61 -10.63 9.64
N ALA A 94 4.52 -11.00 10.93
CA ALA A 94 5.60 -10.81 11.91
C ALA A 94 6.87 -11.58 11.50
N TRP A 95 6.72 -12.82 11.00
CA TRP A 95 7.83 -13.57 10.46
C TRP A 95 8.46 -12.86 9.26
N LEU A 96 7.66 -12.43 8.26
CA LEU A 96 8.17 -11.76 7.06
C LEU A 96 8.91 -10.48 7.44
N LYS A 97 8.31 -9.61 8.27
CA LYS A 97 8.95 -8.41 8.82
C LYS A 97 10.32 -8.71 9.44
N SER A 98 10.46 -9.84 10.15
CA SER A 98 11.72 -10.18 10.84
C SER A 98 12.85 -10.65 9.91
N VAL A 99 12.53 -11.05 8.66
CA VAL A 99 13.50 -11.68 7.73
C VAL A 99 13.76 -10.88 6.46
N VAL A 100 13.09 -9.74 6.24
CA VAL A 100 13.27 -8.87 5.07
C VAL A 100 13.63 -7.44 5.48
N GLN A 101 14.13 -6.65 4.52
CA GLN A 101 14.49 -5.24 4.77
C GLN A 101 13.45 -4.24 4.27
N ILE A 102 12.59 -4.66 3.33
CA ILE A 102 11.50 -3.81 2.85
C ILE A 102 10.43 -3.67 3.93
N PRO A 103 9.93 -2.46 4.23
CA PRO A 103 8.84 -2.29 5.19
C PRO A 103 7.57 -3.02 4.79
N ILE A 104 6.97 -3.74 5.73
CA ILE A 104 5.69 -4.43 5.57
C ILE A 104 4.57 -3.59 6.15
N ILE A 105 3.55 -3.27 5.35
CA ILE A 105 2.47 -2.35 5.72
C ILE A 105 1.15 -3.10 5.89
N ALA A 106 0.44 -2.79 6.98
CA ALA A 106 -0.92 -3.28 7.24
C ALA A 106 -1.96 -2.39 6.53
N ASP A 107 -2.82 -2.99 5.72
CA ASP A 107 -4.03 -2.35 5.21
C ASP A 107 -5.26 -3.04 5.80
N GLU A 108 -5.60 -4.23 5.36
CA GLU A 108 -6.77 -4.95 5.84
C GLU A 108 -6.62 -5.41 7.31
N SER A 109 -5.40 -5.63 7.78
CA SER A 109 -5.09 -5.96 9.19
C SER A 109 -5.22 -4.77 10.15
N PHE A 110 -5.34 -3.55 9.64
CA PHE A 110 -5.55 -2.33 10.44
C PHE A 110 -6.90 -1.70 10.12
N GLN A 111 -7.78 -1.60 11.11
CA GLN A 111 -9.12 -0.99 10.93
C GLN A 111 -9.31 0.24 11.82
N LYS A 112 -8.81 0.22 13.04
CA LYS A 112 -9.05 1.26 14.06
C LYS A 112 -7.83 1.45 14.97
N VAL A 113 -7.84 2.53 15.72
CA VAL A 113 -6.72 2.93 16.59
C VAL A 113 -6.35 1.87 17.62
N GLU A 114 -7.32 1.09 18.10
CA GLU A 114 -7.10 0.04 19.08
C GLU A 114 -6.26 -1.13 18.53
N ASP A 115 -6.22 -1.31 17.22
CA ASP A 115 -5.46 -2.39 16.58
C ASP A 115 -3.94 -2.10 16.58
N LEU A 116 -3.52 -0.86 16.88
CA LEU A 116 -2.11 -0.43 16.74
C LEU A 116 -1.13 -1.25 17.57
N ASP A 117 -1.51 -1.68 18.76
CA ASP A 117 -0.61 -2.44 19.65
C ASP A 117 -0.31 -3.85 19.11
N GLU A 118 -1.28 -4.46 18.43
CA GLU A 118 -1.10 -5.76 17.78
C GLU A 118 -0.39 -5.59 16.43
N VAL A 119 -0.80 -4.61 15.64
CA VAL A 119 -0.24 -4.32 14.32
C VAL A 119 1.26 -3.99 14.40
N GLU A 120 1.73 -3.21 15.38
CA GLU A 120 3.14 -2.87 15.50
C GLU A 120 4.06 -4.08 15.70
N GLN A 121 3.55 -5.20 16.21
CA GLN A 121 4.33 -6.44 16.38
C GLN A 121 4.58 -7.14 15.04
N ALA A 122 3.67 -6.98 14.07
CA ALA A 122 3.69 -7.73 12.81
C ALA A 122 4.01 -6.87 11.57
N PHE A 123 3.92 -5.55 11.69
CA PHE A 123 4.07 -4.62 10.56
C PHE A 123 4.99 -3.44 10.91
N ASP A 124 5.56 -2.82 9.89
CA ASP A 124 6.39 -1.61 10.00
C ASP A 124 5.59 -0.33 9.82
N GLY A 125 4.34 -0.45 9.38
CA GLY A 125 3.46 0.69 9.14
C GLY A 125 2.02 0.30 8.89
N ILE A 126 1.17 1.32 8.72
CA ILE A 126 -0.27 1.18 8.51
C ILE A 126 -0.76 2.02 7.33
N ASN A 127 -1.80 1.53 6.66
CA ASN A 127 -2.58 2.30 5.69
C ASN A 127 -3.90 2.74 6.33
N VAL A 128 -4.01 4.04 6.62
CA VAL A 128 -5.21 4.65 7.23
C VAL A 128 -6.17 5.08 6.13
N LYS A 129 -7.41 4.62 6.21
CA LYS A 129 -8.50 5.02 5.29
C LYS A 129 -9.67 5.56 6.11
N ILE A 130 -10.14 6.78 5.82
CA ILE A 130 -11.18 7.44 6.63
C ILE A 130 -12.46 6.60 6.79
N ILE A 131 -12.78 5.79 5.78
CA ILE A 131 -14.01 4.98 5.80
C ILE A 131 -13.91 3.77 6.73
N LYS A 132 -12.71 3.16 6.86
CA LYS A 132 -12.51 2.03 7.77
C LYS A 132 -12.13 2.46 9.18
N SER A 133 -11.50 3.63 9.34
CA SER A 133 -10.99 4.11 10.64
C SER A 133 -12.00 4.97 11.43
N GLY A 134 -13.29 4.98 11.05
CA GLY A 134 -14.31 5.70 11.81
C GLY A 134 -14.44 7.20 11.50
N GLY A 135 -13.87 7.67 10.35
CA GLY A 135 -13.97 9.05 9.91
C GLY A 135 -12.69 9.87 10.11
N LEU A 136 -12.77 11.18 9.85
CA LEU A 136 -11.61 12.07 9.83
C LEU A 136 -10.90 12.20 11.18
N LEU A 137 -11.65 12.32 12.27
CA LEU A 137 -11.06 12.52 13.60
C LEU A 137 -10.31 11.28 14.07
N GLU A 138 -10.90 10.11 13.90
CA GLU A 138 -10.27 8.83 14.25
C GLU A 138 -9.07 8.53 13.36
N SER A 139 -9.17 8.82 12.04
CA SER A 139 -8.03 8.68 11.13
C SER A 139 -6.87 9.61 11.52
N ARG A 140 -7.15 10.85 11.92
CA ARG A 140 -6.13 11.76 12.43
C ARG A 140 -5.48 11.22 13.69
N ALA A 141 -6.27 10.71 14.63
CA ALA A 141 -5.75 10.11 15.87
C ALA A 141 -4.87 8.88 15.58
N ALA A 142 -5.30 8.03 14.61
CA ALA A 142 -4.53 6.88 14.16
C ALA A 142 -3.16 7.28 13.61
N LEU A 143 -3.11 8.29 12.71
CA LEU A 143 -1.85 8.80 12.14
C LEU A 143 -0.91 9.34 13.22
N TYR A 144 -1.40 10.12 14.19
CA TYR A 144 -0.57 10.62 15.27
C TYR A 144 -0.04 9.51 16.19
N LYS A 145 -0.89 8.56 16.57
CA LYS A 145 -0.49 7.44 17.43
C LYS A 145 0.49 6.50 16.73
N ALA A 146 0.28 6.21 15.44
CA ALA A 146 1.20 5.41 14.66
C ALA A 146 2.58 6.06 14.56
N LYS A 147 2.65 7.38 14.33
CA LYS A 147 3.91 8.11 14.33
C LYS A 147 4.61 8.11 15.69
N ALA A 148 3.86 8.21 16.79
CA ALA A 148 4.42 8.12 18.13
C ALA A 148 5.04 6.74 18.42
N LYS A 149 4.60 5.69 17.69
CA LYS A 149 5.15 4.34 17.71
C LYS A 149 6.24 4.10 16.64
N ASN A 150 6.65 5.13 15.90
CA ASN A 150 7.59 5.06 14.77
C ASN A 150 7.12 4.17 13.62
N LEU A 151 5.82 3.97 13.46
CA LEU A 151 5.25 3.27 12.33
C LEU A 151 5.19 4.18 11.11
N ILE A 152 5.48 3.62 9.94
CA ILE A 152 5.26 4.27 8.64
C ILE A 152 3.76 4.48 8.47
N THR A 153 3.37 5.65 8.00
CA THR A 153 1.96 5.99 7.81
C THR A 153 1.64 6.24 6.34
N ILE A 154 0.62 5.52 5.85
CA ILE A 154 0.02 5.74 4.55
C ILE A 154 -1.39 6.30 4.77
N LEU A 155 -1.76 7.31 4.01
CA LEU A 155 -3.14 7.77 3.93
C LEU A 155 -3.74 7.29 2.62
N GLY A 156 -4.58 6.26 2.72
CA GLY A 156 -5.23 5.64 1.58
C GLY A 156 -6.70 6.01 1.45
N CYS A 157 -7.32 5.46 0.41
CA CYS A 157 -8.75 5.57 0.18
C CYS A 157 -9.34 4.24 -0.34
N MET A 158 -10.66 4.16 -0.33
CA MET A 158 -11.43 3.26 -1.17
C MET A 158 -11.86 4.01 -2.42
N SER A 159 -12.33 3.30 -3.45
CA SER A 159 -13.04 3.93 -4.56
C SER A 159 -14.21 4.74 -4.01
N GLY A 160 -14.23 6.02 -4.27
CA GLY A 160 -15.20 6.91 -3.61
C GLY A 160 -15.35 8.25 -4.30
N SER A 161 -16.34 9.03 -3.85
CA SER A 161 -16.62 10.34 -4.39
C SER A 161 -15.48 11.33 -4.16
N THR A 162 -15.40 12.36 -4.99
CA THR A 162 -14.47 13.48 -4.81
C THR A 162 -14.59 14.12 -3.42
N VAL A 163 -15.79 14.14 -2.83
CA VAL A 163 -16.01 14.66 -1.48
C VAL A 163 -15.22 13.86 -0.44
N SER A 164 -15.29 12.51 -0.50
CA SER A 164 -14.57 11.63 0.40
C SER A 164 -13.05 11.77 0.24
N ILE A 165 -12.57 11.81 -1.01
CA ILE A 165 -11.14 11.98 -1.31
C ILE A 165 -10.62 13.33 -0.84
N ASN A 166 -11.36 14.42 -1.07
CA ASN A 166 -10.99 15.76 -0.60
C ASN A 166 -10.97 15.83 0.93
N ALA A 167 -11.91 15.19 1.60
CA ALA A 167 -11.91 15.10 3.06
C ALA A 167 -10.64 14.37 3.55
N ALA A 168 -10.32 13.21 2.99
CA ALA A 168 -9.08 12.50 3.32
C ALA A 168 -7.83 13.35 3.05
N SER A 169 -7.77 14.09 1.95
CA SER A 169 -6.61 14.88 1.55
C SER A 169 -6.20 15.94 2.57
N THR A 170 -7.12 16.40 3.43
CA THR A 170 -6.82 17.33 4.54
C THR A 170 -5.82 16.75 5.56
N LEU A 171 -5.71 15.42 5.63
CA LEU A 171 -4.77 14.71 6.51
C LEU A 171 -3.44 14.36 5.84
N SER A 172 -3.26 14.67 4.54
CA SER A 172 -2.09 14.22 3.75
C SER A 172 -0.74 14.72 4.28
N SER A 173 -0.71 15.86 4.98
CA SER A 173 0.52 16.36 5.62
C SER A 173 0.99 15.49 6.78
N LEU A 174 0.08 14.74 7.40
CA LEU A 174 0.35 13.87 8.55
C LEU A 174 0.89 12.49 8.16
N ALA A 175 0.66 12.04 6.93
CA ALA A 175 1.12 10.73 6.46
C ALA A 175 2.50 10.81 5.79
N ASP A 176 3.23 9.70 5.74
CA ASP A 176 4.50 9.61 5.01
C ASP A 176 4.24 9.41 3.52
N PHE A 177 3.28 8.55 3.17
CA PHE A 177 2.80 8.30 1.81
C PHE A 177 1.31 8.62 1.68
N VAL A 178 0.87 8.90 0.44
CA VAL A 178 -0.51 9.24 0.11
C VAL A 178 -0.99 8.42 -1.08
N ASP A 179 -2.14 7.74 -0.92
CA ASP A 179 -2.77 6.86 -1.92
C ASP A 179 -4.26 7.25 -2.04
N LEU A 180 -4.51 8.40 -2.69
CA LEU A 180 -5.82 9.05 -2.79
C LEU A 180 -6.31 9.17 -4.24
N ASP A 181 -6.03 8.19 -5.06
CA ASP A 181 -6.41 8.16 -6.47
C ASP A 181 -7.80 7.56 -6.75
N GLY A 182 -8.53 7.14 -5.71
CA GLY A 182 -9.80 6.43 -5.83
C GLY A 182 -10.85 7.10 -6.72
N LYS A 183 -10.80 8.44 -6.89
CA LYS A 183 -11.68 9.17 -7.81
C LYS A 183 -11.41 8.88 -9.29
N PHE A 184 -10.19 8.51 -9.65
CA PHE A 184 -9.78 8.20 -11.02
C PHE A 184 -10.09 6.74 -11.40
N LEU A 185 -10.43 5.90 -10.41
CA LEU A 185 -10.77 4.49 -10.60
C LEU A 185 -12.26 4.26 -10.86
N ILE A 186 -13.09 5.31 -10.72
CA ILE A 186 -14.54 5.28 -10.98
C ILE A 186 -14.77 5.85 -12.38
N LYS A 187 -15.42 5.06 -13.24
CA LYS A 187 -15.91 5.50 -14.56
C LYS A 187 -17.33 5.96 -14.48
#